data_a6ba75147bf99eae49e276257d3cf008
#
_entry.id   a6ba75147bf99eae49e276257d3cf008
#
_cell.length_a   1.000
_cell.length_b   1.000
_cell.length_c   1.000
_cell.angle_alpha   90.00
_cell.angle_beta   90.00
_cell.angle_gamma   90.00
#
_symmetry.space_group_name_H-M   'P 1'
#
loop_
_entity.id
_entity.type
_entity.pdbx_description
1 polymer ?
#
loop_
_entity_poly.entity_id
_entity_poly.type
_entity_poly.pdbx_seq_one_letter_code
_entity_poly.pdbx_strand_id
1 'polypeptide(L)'
;MKNLFTALLFPLVLATGAAQALPVVSLSGIGETTSSVAGATTIDFNSSCGYASCSGDFALVTGNESGKYAQPLGVDSQFLSVPNPSPSTLSATFGLGAAANYFGLFWGSIDSYNFISFYLNNTLVASYSGSDIVGQFADGNQLSLNSNRYINFDFGSSAYDSVTLTSNGFAFESDNHAFKKLIAVTEPSTALLFMLGLAGLLLARRQVRASRYE
;
A
#
# COMPACT_ATOMS: atom_id res chain seq x y z
N MET A 1 3.07 24.09 -61.62
CA MET A 1 3.77 23.59 -60.42
C MET A 1 2.79 23.67 -59.27
N LYS A 2 2.22 22.54 -58.85
CA LYS A 2 1.29 22.45 -57.71
C LYS A 2 2.05 21.87 -56.54
N ASN A 3 2.33 22.71 -55.51
CA ASN A 3 2.97 22.27 -54.28
C ASN A 3 1.95 21.52 -53.40
N LEU A 4 2.16 20.22 -53.23
CA LEU A 4 1.41 19.41 -52.29
C LEU A 4 2.04 19.59 -50.90
N PHE A 5 1.38 20.33 -50.02
CA PHE A 5 1.73 20.36 -48.59
C PHE A 5 1.16 19.10 -47.92
N THR A 6 2.03 18.17 -47.60
CA THR A 6 1.67 16.99 -46.79
C THR A 6 1.73 17.42 -45.32
N ALA A 7 0.57 17.67 -44.70
CA ALA A 7 0.49 17.91 -43.26
C ALA A 7 0.70 16.59 -42.51
N LEU A 8 1.82 16.46 -41.79
CA LEU A 8 2.08 15.38 -40.85
C LEU A 8 1.27 15.67 -39.56
N LEU A 9 0.17 14.96 -39.38
CA LEU A 9 -0.52 14.96 -38.08
C LEU A 9 0.29 14.06 -37.10
N PHE A 10 0.99 14.67 -36.16
CA PHE A 10 1.56 14.00 -35.01
C PHE A 10 0.43 13.72 -34.01
N PRO A 11 0.18 12.47 -33.59
CA PRO A 11 -0.76 12.22 -32.52
C PRO A 11 -0.15 12.69 -31.18
N LEU A 12 -0.73 13.71 -30.58
CA LEU A 12 -0.42 14.14 -29.21
C LEU A 12 -0.96 13.08 -28.25
N VAL A 13 -0.08 12.22 -27.74
CA VAL A 13 -0.40 11.28 -26.67
C VAL A 13 -0.44 12.07 -25.36
N LEU A 14 -1.62 12.45 -24.91
CA LEU A 14 -1.83 12.98 -23.57
C LEU A 14 -1.66 11.82 -22.59
N ALA A 15 -0.52 11.76 -21.90
CA ALA A 15 -0.33 10.89 -20.74
C ALA A 15 -1.20 11.46 -19.61
N THR A 16 -2.40 10.90 -19.43
CA THR A 16 -3.22 11.17 -18.26
C THR A 16 -2.59 10.42 -17.08
N GLY A 17 -1.85 11.13 -16.23
CA GLY A 17 -1.46 10.59 -14.92
C GLY A 17 -2.74 10.28 -14.13
N ALA A 18 -2.99 9.00 -13.87
CA ALA A 18 -4.08 8.61 -12.99
C ALA A 18 -3.77 9.14 -11.57
N ALA A 19 -4.62 10.01 -11.04
CA ALA A 19 -4.55 10.39 -9.63
C ALA A 19 -4.86 9.13 -8.80
N GLN A 20 -3.94 8.72 -7.92
CA GLN A 20 -4.20 7.64 -6.98
C GLN A 20 -5.14 8.13 -5.89
N ALA A 21 -6.23 7.40 -5.66
CA ALA A 21 -7.10 7.64 -4.53
C ALA A 21 -6.39 7.22 -3.23
N LEU A 22 -6.59 8.00 -2.15
CA LEU A 22 -6.16 7.62 -0.82
C LEU A 22 -6.91 6.37 -0.35
N PRO A 23 -6.30 5.51 0.49
CA PRO A 23 -6.99 4.36 1.03
C PRO A 23 -8.13 4.78 1.97
N VAL A 24 -9.18 3.98 1.99
CA VAL A 24 -10.20 4.05 3.02
C VAL A 24 -9.63 3.43 4.30
N VAL A 25 -9.56 4.21 5.38
CA VAL A 25 -9.10 3.75 6.68
C VAL A 25 -10.29 3.33 7.53
N SER A 26 -10.22 2.15 8.14
CA SER A 26 -11.25 1.67 9.06
C SER A 26 -10.64 0.90 10.24
N LEU A 27 -11.35 0.91 11.37
CA LEU A 27 -10.98 0.16 12.57
C LEU A 27 -11.82 -1.11 12.63
N SER A 28 -11.19 -2.25 12.93
CA SER A 28 -11.91 -3.49 13.25
C SER A 28 -12.64 -3.37 14.60
N GLY A 29 -13.44 -4.38 14.95
CA GLY A 29 -14.08 -4.46 16.26
C GLY A 29 -13.08 -4.30 17.42
N ILE A 30 -13.56 -3.80 18.55
CA ILE A 30 -12.73 -3.71 19.77
C ILE A 30 -12.31 -5.11 20.18
N GLY A 31 -11.00 -5.29 20.44
CA GLY A 31 -10.41 -6.58 20.82
C GLY A 31 -10.04 -7.49 19.65
N GLU A 32 -10.34 -7.11 18.42
CA GLU A 32 -9.85 -7.79 17.22
C GLU A 32 -8.35 -7.49 17.04
N THR A 33 -7.55 -8.54 16.92
CA THR A 33 -6.08 -8.44 16.76
C THR A 33 -5.57 -8.90 15.41
N THR A 34 -6.46 -9.39 14.53
CA THR A 34 -6.12 -9.96 13.22
C THR A 34 -7.06 -9.44 12.12
N SER A 35 -6.61 -9.57 10.86
CA SER A 35 -7.44 -9.22 9.70
C SER A 35 -8.55 -10.24 9.46
N SER A 36 -9.75 -9.75 9.15
CA SER A 36 -10.85 -10.55 8.63
C SER A 36 -10.94 -10.56 7.09
N VAL A 37 -10.01 -9.88 6.39
CA VAL A 37 -10.05 -9.73 4.92
C VAL A 37 -9.66 -11.04 4.24
N ALA A 38 -10.60 -11.60 3.49
CA ALA A 38 -10.41 -12.87 2.79
C ALA A 38 -9.27 -12.76 1.76
N GLY A 39 -8.36 -13.75 1.79
CA GLY A 39 -7.19 -13.83 0.90
C GLY A 39 -6.04 -12.90 1.27
N ALA A 40 -6.10 -12.23 2.41
CA ALA A 40 -4.94 -11.52 2.96
C ALA A 40 -3.90 -12.52 3.50
N THR A 41 -2.63 -12.23 3.30
CA THR A 41 -1.51 -12.93 3.93
C THR A 41 -1.17 -12.21 5.24
N THR A 42 -1.07 -12.95 6.35
CA THR A 42 -0.72 -12.38 7.65
C THR A 42 0.74 -12.68 8.01
N ILE A 43 1.42 -11.71 8.59
CA ILE A 43 2.75 -11.79 9.19
C ILE A 43 2.57 -11.57 10.70
N ASP A 44 2.90 -12.59 11.51
CA ASP A 44 2.76 -12.62 12.95
C ASP A 44 4.07 -12.36 13.71
N PHE A 45 5.15 -12.08 13.00
CA PHE A 45 6.49 -11.81 13.51
C PHE A 45 7.11 -12.89 14.42
N ASN A 46 6.51 -14.07 14.57
CA ASN A 46 6.99 -15.11 15.48
C ASN A 46 8.29 -15.79 15.05
N SER A 47 8.73 -15.61 13.80
CA SER A 47 9.94 -16.28 13.29
C SER A 47 10.90 -15.36 12.56
N SER A 48 10.39 -14.32 11.90
CA SER A 48 11.18 -13.40 11.09
C SER A 48 10.36 -12.16 10.78
N CYS A 49 10.95 -11.18 10.07
CA CYS A 49 10.21 -10.01 9.62
C CYS A 49 9.08 -10.33 8.62
N GLY A 50 9.10 -11.50 7.98
CA GLY A 50 8.02 -12.02 7.14
C GLY A 50 7.79 -11.33 5.79
N TYR A 51 8.39 -10.18 5.53
CA TYR A 51 8.29 -9.43 4.29
C TYR A 51 9.34 -9.88 3.26
N ALA A 52 9.17 -9.48 2.00
CA ALA A 52 10.16 -9.74 0.96
C ALA A 52 11.48 -8.99 1.21
N SER A 53 11.40 -7.83 1.83
CA SER A 53 12.56 -7.08 2.32
C SER A 53 12.23 -6.30 3.58
N CYS A 54 13.21 -6.19 4.50
CA CYS A 54 13.11 -5.43 5.72
C CYS A 54 14.39 -4.61 5.89
N SER A 55 14.25 -3.33 6.16
CA SER A 55 15.39 -2.41 6.31
C SER A 55 15.08 -1.30 7.32
N GLY A 56 16.12 -0.66 7.83
CA GLY A 56 15.98 0.36 8.86
C GLY A 56 16.05 -0.20 10.29
N ASP A 57 15.62 0.60 11.26
CA ASP A 57 15.73 0.26 12.68
C ASP A 57 14.43 -0.35 13.20
N PHE A 58 14.41 -1.66 13.34
CA PHE A 58 13.34 -2.41 13.98
C PHE A 58 13.89 -3.56 14.81
N ALA A 59 13.08 -4.04 15.73
CA ALA A 59 13.35 -5.26 16.48
C ALA A 59 12.08 -6.11 16.58
N LEU A 60 12.25 -7.43 16.64
CA LEU A 60 11.21 -8.37 17.04
C LEU A 60 11.41 -8.67 18.52
N VAL A 61 10.45 -8.27 19.33
CA VAL A 61 10.57 -8.26 20.80
C VAL A 61 9.38 -8.93 21.46
N THR A 62 9.50 -9.24 22.76
CA THR A 62 8.43 -9.78 23.61
C THR A 62 8.38 -9.01 24.93
N GLY A 63 7.21 -8.91 25.54
CA GLY A 63 7.04 -8.24 26.82
C GLY A 63 7.21 -6.72 26.74
N ASN A 64 7.55 -6.12 27.88
CA ASN A 64 7.72 -4.67 28.02
C ASN A 64 9.14 -4.33 28.43
N GLU A 65 9.71 -3.27 27.85
CA GLU A 65 10.97 -2.68 28.33
C GLU A 65 10.79 -1.16 28.49
N SER A 66 10.86 -0.70 29.74
CA SER A 66 10.57 0.70 30.09
C SER A 66 11.44 1.67 29.29
N GLY A 67 10.80 2.67 28.66
CA GLY A 67 11.46 3.68 27.83
C GLY A 67 11.91 3.18 26.46
N LYS A 68 11.50 1.96 26.04
CA LYS A 68 11.88 1.39 24.74
C LYS A 68 10.69 0.85 23.94
N TYR A 69 9.87 -0.03 24.54
CA TYR A 69 8.67 -0.57 23.88
C TYR A 69 7.69 -1.13 24.90
N ALA A 70 6.43 -1.21 24.50
CA ALA A 70 5.35 -1.84 25.24
C ALA A 70 4.67 -2.93 24.39
N GLN A 71 4.36 -4.06 25.02
CA GLN A 71 3.64 -5.15 24.40
C GLN A 71 2.22 -4.68 24.04
N PRO A 72 1.77 -4.82 22.78
CA PRO A 72 0.42 -4.48 22.39
C PRO A 72 -0.62 -5.25 23.21
N LEU A 73 -1.68 -4.58 23.64
CA LEU A 73 -2.69 -5.15 24.53
C LEU A 73 -3.38 -6.37 23.90
N GLY A 74 -3.27 -7.52 24.58
CA GLY A 74 -3.86 -8.79 24.11
C GLY A 74 -2.96 -9.58 23.15
N VAL A 75 -1.73 -9.12 22.89
CA VAL A 75 -0.66 -9.89 22.24
C VAL A 75 0.20 -10.53 23.32
N ASP A 76 0.47 -11.83 23.24
CA ASP A 76 1.34 -12.60 24.14
C ASP A 76 2.52 -13.28 23.42
N SER A 77 2.66 -12.99 22.13
CA SER A 77 3.70 -13.48 21.22
C SER A 77 4.79 -12.43 20.97
N GLN A 78 5.71 -12.73 20.07
CA GLN A 78 6.67 -11.76 19.54
C GLN A 78 5.94 -10.73 18.66
N PHE A 79 6.35 -9.47 18.73
CA PHE A 79 5.80 -8.37 17.97
C PHE A 79 6.89 -7.45 17.42
N LEU A 80 6.53 -6.60 16.47
CA LEU A 80 7.41 -5.62 15.84
C LEU A 80 7.46 -4.34 16.67
N SER A 81 8.68 -3.83 16.97
CA SER A 81 8.94 -2.51 17.53
C SER A 81 9.78 -1.68 16.57
N VAL A 82 9.36 -0.44 16.31
CA VAL A 82 10.09 0.56 15.53
C VAL A 82 10.17 1.86 16.34
N PRO A 83 11.38 2.39 16.55
CA PRO A 83 12.69 1.84 16.19
C PRO A 83 13.08 0.66 17.09
N ASN A 84 14.25 0.07 16.81
CA ASN A 84 14.85 -0.88 17.76
C ASN A 84 15.29 -0.15 19.03
N PRO A 85 15.57 -0.87 20.15
CA PRO A 85 15.93 -0.24 21.42
C PRO A 85 17.19 0.62 21.46
N SER A 86 18.00 0.60 20.38
CA SER A 86 19.24 1.40 20.23
C SER A 86 19.36 1.87 18.79
N PRO A 87 18.47 2.79 18.35
CA PRO A 87 18.31 3.09 16.94
C PRO A 87 19.40 4.02 16.39
N SER A 88 19.74 3.84 15.10
CA SER A 88 20.47 4.82 14.28
C SER A 88 19.52 5.71 13.49
N THR A 89 18.32 5.19 13.18
CA THR A 89 17.22 5.92 12.56
C THR A 89 15.93 5.69 13.36
N LEU A 90 14.88 6.45 13.04
CA LEU A 90 13.57 6.34 13.72
C LEU A 90 12.54 5.60 12.86
N SER A 91 12.96 4.89 11.82
CA SER A 91 12.07 4.26 10.86
C SER A 91 12.55 2.91 10.37
N ALA A 92 11.60 2.09 9.95
CA ALA A 92 11.84 0.85 9.24
C ALA A 92 10.91 0.73 8.03
N THR A 93 11.44 0.16 6.93
CA THR A 93 10.69 -0.03 5.68
C THR A 93 10.60 -1.51 5.34
N PHE A 94 9.40 -1.93 4.99
CA PHE A 94 9.00 -3.31 4.70
C PHE A 94 8.46 -3.41 3.28
N GLY A 95 9.18 -4.10 2.39
CA GLY A 95 8.80 -4.30 1.00
C GLY A 95 8.03 -5.61 0.80
N LEU A 96 6.92 -5.55 0.07
CA LEU A 96 6.05 -6.69 -0.16
C LEU A 96 6.52 -7.61 -1.31
N GLY A 97 7.43 -7.10 -2.16
CA GLY A 97 7.89 -7.81 -3.37
C GLY A 97 6.88 -7.84 -4.52
N ALA A 98 5.69 -7.28 -4.32
CA ALA A 98 4.66 -7.09 -5.33
C ALA A 98 3.67 -6.02 -4.86
N ALA A 99 2.94 -5.40 -5.78
CA ALA A 99 1.89 -4.44 -5.46
C ALA A 99 0.73 -5.12 -4.71
N ALA A 100 0.16 -4.39 -3.75
CA ALA A 100 -0.97 -4.79 -2.93
C ALA A 100 -2.00 -3.65 -2.85
N ASN A 101 -3.24 -3.99 -2.55
CA ASN A 101 -4.32 -3.00 -2.41
C ASN A 101 -5.02 -3.03 -1.04
N TYR A 102 -4.55 -3.85 -0.14
CA TYR A 102 -5.02 -3.90 1.25
C TYR A 102 -3.83 -4.06 2.17
N PHE A 103 -3.84 -3.31 3.28
CA PHE A 103 -2.95 -3.46 4.42
C PHE A 103 -3.75 -3.43 5.72
N GLY A 104 -3.38 -4.28 6.66
CA GLY A 104 -3.91 -4.26 8.02
C GLY A 104 -2.79 -4.47 9.03
N LEU A 105 -2.94 -3.94 10.24
CA LEU A 105 -2.03 -4.20 11.35
C LEU A 105 -2.76 -4.05 12.67
N PHE A 106 -2.37 -4.84 13.65
CA PHE A 106 -2.69 -4.55 15.04
C PHE A 106 -1.65 -3.57 15.58
N TRP A 107 -2.09 -2.34 15.86
CA TRP A 107 -1.23 -1.26 16.32
C TRP A 107 -1.45 -1.08 17.84
N GLY A 108 -0.39 -1.35 18.61
CA GLY A 108 -0.38 -1.22 20.07
C GLY A 108 -0.08 0.19 20.52
N SER A 109 -0.62 0.58 21.67
CA SER A 109 -0.35 1.87 22.35
C SER A 109 -0.15 3.04 21.39
N ILE A 110 -1.12 3.24 20.48
CA ILE A 110 -1.02 4.23 19.40
C ILE A 110 -0.69 5.61 19.95
N ASP A 111 0.42 6.19 19.48
CA ASP A 111 0.87 7.53 19.85
C ASP A 111 0.72 8.52 18.68
N SER A 112 0.55 9.80 19.03
CA SER A 112 0.45 10.88 18.04
C SER A 112 1.73 11.11 17.23
N TYR A 113 2.89 10.68 17.72
CA TYR A 113 4.20 10.80 17.09
C TYR A 113 4.61 9.57 16.26
N ASN A 114 3.75 8.57 16.17
CA ASN A 114 3.94 7.39 15.32
C ASN A 114 3.27 7.61 13.96
N PHE A 115 3.93 7.16 12.89
CA PHE A 115 3.48 7.34 11.50
C PHE A 115 3.59 6.04 10.71
N ILE A 116 2.60 5.80 9.87
CA ILE A 116 2.62 4.78 8.83
C ILE A 116 2.54 5.43 7.45
N SER A 117 3.44 5.05 6.55
CA SER A 117 3.51 5.60 5.19
C SER A 117 3.56 4.47 4.17
N PHE A 118 2.82 4.63 3.08
CA PHE A 118 2.71 3.67 1.98
C PHE A 118 3.36 4.24 0.73
N TYR A 119 4.12 3.40 0.02
CA TYR A 119 4.81 3.79 -1.19
C TYR A 119 4.49 2.84 -2.34
N LEU A 120 4.53 3.34 -3.56
CA LEU A 120 4.51 2.57 -4.80
C LEU A 120 5.70 3.02 -5.65
N ASN A 121 6.60 2.09 -5.98
CA ASN A 121 7.83 2.39 -6.74
C ASN A 121 8.60 3.58 -6.14
N ASN A 122 8.79 3.58 -4.80
CA ASN A 122 9.42 4.64 -4.00
C ASN A 122 8.70 6.01 -4.02
N THR A 123 7.50 6.10 -4.57
CA THR A 123 6.68 7.31 -4.53
C THR A 123 5.66 7.20 -3.41
N LEU A 124 5.57 8.22 -2.55
CA LEU A 124 4.61 8.27 -1.44
C LEU A 124 3.18 8.26 -1.99
N VAL A 125 2.39 7.31 -1.53
CA VAL A 125 0.95 7.16 -1.88
C VAL A 125 0.08 7.77 -0.77
N ALA A 126 0.37 7.42 0.48
CA ALA A 126 -0.39 7.89 1.64
C ALA A 126 0.49 7.86 2.89
N SER A 127 0.17 8.72 3.87
CA SER A 127 0.82 8.73 5.18
C SER A 127 -0.19 9.16 6.23
N TYR A 128 -0.15 8.49 7.40
CA TYR A 128 -1.04 8.74 8.52
C TYR A 128 -0.26 8.74 9.83
N SER A 129 -0.58 9.69 10.71
CA SER A 129 -0.17 9.65 12.12
C SER A 129 -1.16 8.84 12.95
N GLY A 130 -0.79 8.47 14.17
CA GLY A 130 -1.74 7.87 15.11
C GLY A 130 -2.97 8.75 15.33
N SER A 131 -2.79 10.08 15.37
CA SER A 131 -3.91 11.04 15.54
C SER A 131 -4.86 11.06 14.34
N ASP A 132 -4.38 10.82 13.11
CA ASP A 132 -5.24 10.71 11.93
C ASP A 132 -6.13 9.47 11.98
N ILE A 133 -5.70 8.43 12.73
CA ILE A 133 -6.39 7.14 12.82
C ILE A 133 -7.38 7.09 13.98
N VAL A 134 -6.93 7.40 15.21
CA VAL A 134 -7.73 7.25 16.44
C VAL A 134 -7.99 8.58 17.16
N GLY A 135 -7.61 9.71 16.57
CA GLY A 135 -7.87 11.05 17.12
C GLY A 135 -7.27 11.22 18.51
N GLN A 136 -8.12 11.60 19.47
CA GLN A 136 -7.71 11.81 20.87
C GLN A 136 -7.19 10.57 21.60
N PHE A 137 -7.42 9.37 21.06
CA PHE A 137 -6.93 8.12 21.63
C PHE A 137 -5.51 7.77 21.17
N ALA A 138 -4.85 8.64 20.39
CA ALA A 138 -3.43 8.56 20.10
C ALA A 138 -2.59 9.10 21.27
N ASP A 139 -2.79 8.52 22.44
CA ASP A 139 -2.27 8.97 23.75
C ASP A 139 -1.24 7.99 24.35
N GLY A 140 -0.86 6.93 23.60
CA GLY A 140 0.09 5.93 24.04
C GLY A 140 -0.42 5.04 25.16
N ASN A 141 -1.73 4.98 25.42
CA ASN A 141 -2.29 4.23 26.53
C ASN A 141 -2.23 2.72 26.28
N GLN A 142 -1.29 2.05 26.96
CA GLN A 142 -1.01 0.63 26.80
C GLN A 142 -2.16 -0.28 27.24
N LEU A 143 -3.08 0.22 28.07
CA LEU A 143 -4.19 -0.56 28.65
C LEU A 143 -5.56 -0.21 28.02
N SER A 144 -5.61 0.77 27.12
CA SER A 144 -6.85 1.21 26.47
C SER A 144 -7.09 0.43 25.18
N LEU A 145 -8.25 -0.19 25.06
CA LEU A 145 -8.70 -0.80 23.81
C LEU A 145 -8.96 0.24 22.68
N ASN A 146 -9.01 1.55 22.99
CA ASN A 146 -9.11 2.59 21.99
C ASN A 146 -7.75 2.97 21.39
N SER A 147 -6.66 2.78 22.14
CA SER A 147 -5.28 3.02 21.72
C SER A 147 -4.57 1.75 21.24
N ASN A 148 -5.23 0.58 21.31
CA ASN A 148 -4.76 -0.71 20.82
C ASN A 148 -5.79 -1.26 19.85
N ARG A 149 -5.57 -1.12 18.55
CA ARG A 149 -6.60 -1.39 17.53
C ARG A 149 -6.04 -2.11 16.31
N TYR A 150 -6.87 -2.97 15.75
CA TYR A 150 -6.62 -3.46 14.39
C TYR A 150 -7.10 -2.43 13.37
N ILE A 151 -6.20 -1.96 12.52
CA ILE A 151 -6.44 -0.91 11.55
C ILE A 151 -6.36 -1.50 10.16
N ASN A 152 -7.30 -1.10 9.29
CA ASN A 152 -7.39 -1.53 7.90
C ASN A 152 -7.23 -0.33 6.98
N PHE A 153 -6.41 -0.48 5.93
CA PHE A 153 -6.20 0.46 4.84
C PHE A 153 -6.60 -0.22 3.53
N ASP A 154 -7.75 0.15 2.98
CA ASP A 154 -8.25 -0.39 1.71
C ASP A 154 -7.98 0.60 0.59
N PHE A 155 -7.09 0.24 -0.32
CA PHE A 155 -6.67 1.07 -1.45
C PHE A 155 -7.62 0.95 -2.66
N GLY A 156 -8.61 0.04 -2.62
CA GLY A 156 -9.54 -0.17 -3.72
C GLY A 156 -8.82 -0.53 -5.02
N SER A 157 -8.87 0.38 -6.00
CA SER A 157 -8.17 0.24 -7.29
C SER A 157 -6.74 0.80 -7.28
N SER A 158 -6.35 1.55 -6.23
CA SER A 158 -4.97 2.03 -6.05
C SER A 158 -4.10 0.93 -5.46
N ALA A 159 -2.77 1.16 -5.44
CA ALA A 159 -1.81 0.17 -4.99
C ALA A 159 -0.67 0.79 -4.18
N TYR A 160 0.02 -0.05 -3.43
CA TYR A 160 1.30 0.21 -2.78
C TYR A 160 2.17 -1.07 -2.85
N ASP A 161 3.49 -0.95 -2.69
CA ASP A 161 4.43 -2.08 -2.69
C ASP A 161 5.33 -2.13 -1.46
N SER A 162 5.34 -1.08 -0.67
CA SER A 162 6.12 -1.00 0.56
C SER A 162 5.45 -0.11 1.61
N VAL A 163 5.74 -0.41 2.88
CA VAL A 163 5.25 0.29 4.06
C VAL A 163 6.44 0.75 4.90
N THR A 164 6.43 2.01 5.32
CA THR A 164 7.40 2.55 6.27
C THR A 164 6.68 2.88 7.57
N LEU A 165 7.18 2.35 8.67
CA LEU A 165 6.79 2.72 10.03
C LEU A 165 7.83 3.67 10.59
N THR A 166 7.40 4.76 11.22
CA THR A 166 8.27 5.77 11.83
C THR A 166 7.74 6.12 13.21
N SER A 167 8.63 6.23 14.19
CA SER A 167 8.30 6.77 15.50
C SER A 167 9.28 7.86 15.89
N ASN A 168 8.78 9.05 16.18
CA ASN A 168 9.61 10.15 16.68
C ASN A 168 9.91 10.02 18.19
N GLY A 169 9.59 8.88 18.77
CA GLY A 169 9.84 8.50 20.17
C GLY A 169 10.05 7.00 20.29
N PHE A 170 9.66 6.42 21.45
CA PHE A 170 9.61 4.98 21.69
C PHE A 170 8.19 4.60 22.13
N ALA A 171 7.53 3.64 21.41
CA ALA A 171 7.88 3.15 20.08
C ALA A 171 6.62 3.04 19.24
N PHE A 172 6.74 2.58 18.00
CA PHE A 172 5.62 2.09 17.19
C PHE A 172 5.60 0.57 17.35
N GLU A 173 4.71 0.06 18.18
CA GLU A 173 4.53 -1.38 18.39
C GLU A 173 3.39 -1.89 17.52
N SER A 174 3.61 -3.01 16.84
CA SER A 174 2.59 -3.62 15.99
C SER A 174 2.77 -5.12 15.83
N ASP A 175 1.66 -5.78 15.49
CA ASP A 175 1.63 -7.21 15.23
C ASP A 175 0.60 -7.56 14.15
N ASN A 176 0.59 -8.81 13.71
CA ASN A 176 -0.40 -9.36 12.79
C ASN A 176 -0.61 -8.47 11.56
N HIS A 177 0.49 -8.04 10.92
CA HIS A 177 0.41 -7.31 9.67
C HIS A 177 -0.21 -8.19 8.60
N ALA A 178 -1.20 -7.67 7.89
CA ALA A 178 -1.85 -8.39 6.81
C ALA A 178 -1.83 -7.58 5.53
N PHE A 179 -1.65 -8.22 4.38
CA PHE A 179 -1.71 -7.55 3.09
C PHE A 179 -2.32 -8.46 2.04
N LYS A 180 -3.02 -7.87 1.08
CA LYS A 180 -3.58 -8.57 -0.07
C LYS A 180 -2.92 -8.07 -1.34
N LYS A 181 -2.14 -8.96 -1.99
CA LYS A 181 -1.48 -8.66 -3.26
C LYS A 181 -2.51 -8.50 -4.38
N LEU A 182 -2.24 -7.56 -5.28
CA LEU A 182 -3.00 -7.44 -6.51
C LEU A 182 -2.71 -8.68 -7.37
N ILE A 183 -3.78 -9.36 -7.77
CA ILE A 183 -3.68 -10.34 -8.83
C ILE A 183 -3.62 -9.53 -10.13
N ALA A 184 -2.52 -9.65 -10.90
CA ALA A 184 -2.46 -9.08 -12.23
C ALA A 184 -3.58 -9.70 -13.08
N VAL A 185 -4.69 -8.98 -13.24
CA VAL A 185 -5.67 -9.33 -14.24
C VAL A 185 -5.03 -8.99 -15.57
N THR A 186 -4.62 -10.01 -16.33
CA THR A 186 -4.21 -9.80 -17.72
C THR A 186 -5.39 -9.14 -18.42
N GLU A 187 -5.22 -7.88 -18.82
CA GLU A 187 -6.26 -7.18 -19.57
C GLU A 187 -6.69 -8.07 -20.74
N PRO A 188 -7.99 -8.40 -20.85
CA PRO A 188 -8.46 -9.08 -22.05
C PRO A 188 -7.98 -8.25 -23.23
N SER A 189 -7.59 -8.90 -24.32
CA SER A 189 -6.99 -8.32 -25.51
C SER A 189 -7.87 -7.27 -26.22
N THR A 190 -8.57 -6.42 -25.47
CA THR A 190 -9.36 -5.29 -25.95
C THR A 190 -8.51 -4.34 -26.77
N ALA A 191 -7.24 -4.12 -26.38
CA ALA A 191 -6.28 -3.35 -27.19
C ALA A 191 -6.01 -4.06 -28.53
N LEU A 192 -5.84 -5.39 -28.51
CA LEU A 192 -5.65 -6.19 -29.72
C LEU A 192 -6.92 -6.19 -30.59
N LEU A 193 -8.10 -6.34 -30.00
CA LEU A 193 -9.39 -6.25 -30.69
C LEU A 193 -9.61 -4.87 -31.29
N PHE A 194 -9.25 -3.80 -30.59
CA PHE A 194 -9.32 -2.43 -31.08
C PHE A 194 -8.36 -2.22 -32.26
N MET A 195 -7.12 -2.70 -32.16
CA MET A 195 -6.14 -2.64 -33.25
C MET A 195 -6.58 -3.46 -34.46
N LEU A 196 -7.14 -4.65 -34.28
CA LEU A 196 -7.71 -5.48 -35.34
C LEU A 196 -8.93 -4.80 -35.99
N GLY A 197 -9.79 -4.16 -35.21
CA GLY A 197 -10.92 -3.36 -35.71
C GLY A 197 -10.48 -2.18 -36.56
N LEU A 198 -9.45 -1.44 -36.13
CA LEU A 198 -8.86 -0.34 -36.90
C LEU A 198 -8.21 -0.84 -38.19
N ALA A 199 -7.46 -1.94 -38.13
CA ALA A 199 -6.86 -2.53 -39.32
C ALA A 199 -7.93 -2.98 -40.34
N GLY A 200 -9.01 -3.60 -39.88
CA GLY A 200 -10.17 -3.98 -40.69
C GLY A 200 -10.82 -2.79 -41.39
N LEU A 201 -11.03 -1.69 -40.67
CA LEU A 201 -11.56 -0.43 -41.23
C LEU A 201 -10.67 0.17 -42.28
N LEU A 202 -9.34 0.15 -42.10
CA LEU A 202 -8.36 0.63 -43.08
C LEU A 202 -8.36 -0.20 -44.35
N LEU A 203 -8.46 -1.52 -44.23
CA LEU A 203 -8.55 -2.44 -45.39
C LEU A 203 -9.87 -2.24 -46.15
N ALA A 204 -10.99 -2.14 -45.45
CA ALA A 204 -12.29 -1.85 -46.10
C ALA A 204 -12.30 -0.53 -46.86
N ARG A 205 -11.70 0.53 -46.31
CA ARG A 205 -11.53 1.82 -47.03
C ARG A 205 -10.68 1.69 -48.28
N ARG A 206 -9.66 0.84 -48.29
CA ARG A 206 -8.84 0.61 -49.51
C ARG A 206 -9.65 -0.09 -50.62
N GLN A 207 -10.46 -1.11 -50.26
CA GLN A 207 -11.30 -1.80 -51.25
C GLN A 207 -12.34 -0.89 -51.87
N VAL A 208 -13.04 -0.06 -51.07
CA VAL A 208 -14.03 0.90 -51.58
C VAL A 208 -13.41 1.95 -52.48
N ARG A 209 -12.14 2.35 -52.27
CA ARG A 209 -11.46 3.25 -53.19
C ARG A 209 -11.06 2.58 -54.48
N ALA A 210 -10.61 1.33 -54.49
CA ALA A 210 -10.23 0.59 -55.70
C ALA A 210 -11.44 0.38 -56.64
N SER A 211 -12.63 0.04 -56.10
CA SER A 211 -13.85 -0.17 -56.90
C SER A 211 -14.48 1.10 -57.49
N ARG A 212 -13.98 2.30 -57.18
CA ARG A 212 -14.46 3.57 -57.78
C ARG A 212 -13.65 4.01 -59.01
N TYR A 213 -12.62 3.29 -59.35
CA TYR A 213 -11.73 3.61 -60.48
C TYR A 213 -11.80 2.56 -61.61
N GLU A 214 -12.67 1.57 -61.51
CA GLU A 214 -13.13 0.69 -62.58
C GLU A 214 -14.49 1.16 -63.12
#